data_06934ab43aacd64285c7e0e3ae6d19c9
#
_entry.id   06934ab43aacd64285c7e0e3ae6d19c9
#
_cell.length_a   1.000
_cell.length_b   1.000
_cell.length_c   1.000
_cell.angle_alpha   90.00
_cell.angle_beta   90.00
_cell.angle_gamma   90.00
#
_symmetry.space_group_name_H-M   'P 1'
#
loop_
_entity.id
_entity.type
_entity.pdbx_description
1 polymer ?
#
loop_
_entity_poly.entity_id
_entity_poly.type
_entity_poly.pdbx_seq_one_letter_code
_entity_poly.pdbx_strand_id
1 'polypeptide(L)'
;MITTVSEHNSVLRPLYQMEAKGIEITILPCDPKGRIASQDFAKAIRKNTRAIICAYGSNLTGNLIDIKAVGQIAHSHNLLFIVDASQTAGIIPIDVQDLKIHVLCFTGHKSLLGPQGTGGIYVKQGINIRPLKTGGSGIQTYEKKHPPQMPTALEAGTQNGHGIAGLHAAITYLQDTGIHNIRQQELKLMRRFHQGIKDIPGIKLYGDYDTDNRCPIV
;
A
#
# COMPACT_ATOMS: atom_id res chain seq x y z
N MET A 1 1.96 0.41 17.66
CA MET A 1 1.54 0.03 16.28
C MET A 1 2.46 -1.07 15.78
N ILE A 2 1.96 -1.92 14.85
CA ILE A 2 2.75 -3.01 14.26
C ILE A 2 2.95 -2.69 12.78
N THR A 3 4.18 -2.88 12.30
CA THR A 3 4.56 -2.73 10.90
C THR A 3 5.66 -3.75 10.54
N THR A 4 6.25 -3.67 9.35
CA THR A 4 7.22 -4.66 8.87
C THR A 4 8.53 -4.03 8.38
N VAL A 5 9.60 -4.83 8.31
CA VAL A 5 10.87 -4.40 7.70
C VAL A 5 10.76 -4.20 6.18
N SER A 6 9.70 -4.70 5.55
CA SER A 6 9.49 -4.62 4.09
C SER A 6 8.81 -3.34 3.65
N GLU A 7 8.54 -2.43 4.58
CA GLU A 7 7.86 -1.18 4.27
C GLU A 7 8.75 -0.21 3.47
N HIS A 8 8.12 0.54 2.59
CA HIS A 8 8.77 1.67 1.96
C HIS A 8 8.99 2.81 2.96
N ASN A 9 9.98 3.66 2.70
CA ASN A 9 10.29 4.83 3.54
C ASN A 9 9.12 5.82 3.71
N SER A 10 8.16 5.85 2.77
CA SER A 10 6.92 6.63 2.92
C SER A 10 6.04 6.16 4.08
N VAL A 11 6.20 4.92 4.52
CA VAL A 11 5.56 4.35 5.71
C VAL A 11 6.47 4.46 6.93
N LEU A 12 7.73 4.01 6.83
CA LEU A 12 8.64 3.97 7.97
C LEU A 12 8.98 5.35 8.53
N ARG A 13 9.25 6.33 7.67
CA ARG A 13 9.66 7.67 8.14
C ARG A 13 8.57 8.37 8.97
N PRO A 14 7.29 8.39 8.57
CA PRO A 14 6.21 8.87 9.44
C PRO A 14 6.09 8.08 10.75
N LEU A 15 6.27 6.74 10.71
CA LEU A 15 6.23 5.92 11.92
C LEU A 15 7.37 6.28 12.90
N TYR A 16 8.59 6.47 12.43
CA TYR A 16 9.72 6.94 13.26
C TYR A 16 9.47 8.32 13.86
N GLN A 17 8.80 9.22 13.12
CA GLN A 17 8.39 10.51 13.69
C GLN A 17 7.33 10.35 14.80
N MET A 18 6.46 9.35 14.68
CA MET A 18 5.47 9.04 15.72
C MET A 18 6.13 8.37 16.92
N GLU A 19 7.12 7.51 16.69
CA GLU A 19 7.92 6.89 17.75
C GLU A 19 8.64 7.94 18.59
N ALA A 20 9.24 8.94 17.95
CA ALA A 20 9.87 10.09 18.65
C ALA A 20 8.86 10.90 19.50
N LYS A 21 7.55 10.73 19.27
CA LYS A 21 6.45 11.34 20.05
C LYS A 21 5.86 10.38 21.08
N GLY A 22 6.50 9.24 21.34
CA GLY A 22 6.09 8.27 22.37
C GLY A 22 5.12 7.19 21.89
N ILE A 23 4.91 7.03 20.58
CA ILE A 23 4.14 5.91 20.05
C ILE A 23 5.05 4.69 19.92
N GLU A 24 4.74 3.60 20.58
CA GLU A 24 5.48 2.34 20.42
C GLU A 24 5.25 1.72 19.06
N ILE A 25 6.35 1.42 18.34
CA ILE A 25 6.36 0.77 17.03
C ILE A 25 7.00 -0.62 17.19
N THR A 26 6.31 -1.65 16.71
CA THR A 26 6.86 -2.99 16.56
C THR A 26 7.08 -3.26 15.09
N ILE A 27 8.34 -3.48 14.70
CA ILE A 27 8.72 -3.79 13.31
C ILE A 27 8.98 -5.29 13.22
N LEU A 28 8.15 -6.00 12.46
CA LEU A 28 8.28 -7.44 12.25
C LEU A 28 9.43 -7.74 11.29
N PRO A 29 10.31 -8.69 11.63
CA PRO A 29 11.37 -9.14 10.73
C PRO A 29 10.79 -9.99 9.59
N CYS A 30 11.59 -10.19 8.54
CA CYS A 30 11.34 -11.18 7.50
C CYS A 30 12.31 -12.37 7.62
N ASP A 31 11.97 -13.48 6.96
CA ASP A 31 12.87 -14.61 6.78
C ASP A 31 13.98 -14.29 5.74
N PRO A 32 14.94 -15.22 5.52
CA PRO A 32 16.03 -15.00 4.53
C PRO A 32 15.55 -14.81 3.08
N LYS A 33 14.32 -15.26 2.74
CA LYS A 33 13.68 -15.01 1.45
C LYS A 33 12.87 -13.71 1.42
N GLY A 34 12.86 -12.94 2.52
CA GLY A 34 12.10 -11.69 2.65
C GLY A 34 10.60 -11.88 2.90
N ARG A 35 10.15 -13.07 3.35
CA ARG A 35 8.75 -13.36 3.63
C ARG A 35 8.41 -13.00 5.08
N ILE A 36 7.18 -12.57 5.31
CA ILE A 36 6.65 -12.23 6.62
C ILE A 36 5.40 -13.08 6.84
N ALA A 37 5.40 -13.87 7.91
CA ALA A 37 4.28 -14.72 8.23
C ALA A 37 3.15 -13.92 8.90
N SER A 38 1.89 -14.15 8.49
CA SER A 38 0.73 -13.49 9.08
C SER A 38 0.60 -13.75 10.59
N GLN A 39 1.02 -14.93 11.06
CA GLN A 39 1.03 -15.28 12.47
C GLN A 39 1.93 -14.40 13.33
N ASP A 40 2.97 -13.80 12.76
CA ASP A 40 3.87 -12.92 13.50
C ASP A 40 3.20 -11.60 13.85
N PHE A 41 2.25 -11.13 13.03
CA PHE A 41 1.38 -10.01 13.39
C PHE A 41 0.56 -10.33 14.63
N ALA A 42 -0.05 -11.51 14.71
CA ALA A 42 -0.85 -11.91 15.86
C ALA A 42 -0.01 -12.00 17.15
N LYS A 43 1.18 -12.60 17.09
CA LYS A 43 2.12 -12.71 18.23
C LYS A 43 2.60 -11.34 18.73
N ALA A 44 2.66 -10.35 17.85
CA ALA A 44 3.13 -9.01 18.19
C ALA A 44 2.06 -8.11 18.83
N ILE A 45 0.80 -8.56 18.88
CA ILE A 45 -0.31 -7.77 19.46
C ILE A 45 -0.13 -7.67 20.98
N ARG A 46 -0.23 -6.44 21.49
CA ARG A 46 -0.20 -6.10 22.92
C ARG A 46 -1.49 -5.38 23.31
N LYS A 47 -1.73 -5.22 24.61
CA LYS A 47 -2.92 -4.50 25.15
C LYS A 47 -3.03 -3.05 24.65
N ASN A 48 -1.91 -2.41 24.37
CA ASN A 48 -1.83 -1.04 23.84
C ASN A 48 -1.72 -0.98 22.31
N THR A 49 -1.75 -2.09 21.58
CA THR A 49 -1.79 -2.09 20.12
C THR A 49 -3.08 -1.44 19.62
N ARG A 50 -2.96 -0.56 18.63
CA ARG A 50 -4.11 0.18 18.04
C ARG A 50 -4.20 0.05 16.53
N ALA A 51 -3.09 -0.25 15.85
CA ALA A 51 -3.07 -0.34 14.40
C ALA A 51 -2.03 -1.34 13.90
N ILE A 52 -2.33 -1.94 12.75
CA ILE A 52 -1.41 -2.65 11.89
C ILE A 52 -1.29 -1.84 10.59
N ILE A 53 -0.06 -1.59 10.17
CA ILE A 53 0.26 -0.89 8.92
C ILE A 53 1.25 -1.76 8.15
N CYS A 54 0.91 -2.17 6.94
CA CYS A 54 1.85 -2.94 6.12
C CYS A 54 1.66 -2.70 4.61
N ALA A 55 2.76 -2.84 3.88
CA ALA A 55 2.73 -2.93 2.43
C ALA A 55 2.07 -4.25 2.01
N TYR A 56 1.23 -4.22 0.98
CA TYR A 56 0.72 -5.45 0.38
C TYR A 56 1.81 -6.19 -0.37
N GLY A 57 2.70 -5.46 -1.05
CA GLY A 57 3.84 -6.01 -1.76
C GLY A 57 5.11 -5.20 -1.54
N SER A 58 6.22 -5.88 -1.32
CA SER A 58 7.52 -5.25 -1.15
C SER A 58 8.05 -4.68 -2.47
N ASN A 59 8.48 -3.43 -2.45
CA ASN A 59 9.12 -2.79 -3.59
C ASN A 59 10.57 -3.27 -3.83
N LEU A 60 11.14 -4.02 -2.88
CA LEU A 60 12.51 -4.54 -2.97
C LEU A 60 12.53 -6.00 -3.41
N THR A 61 11.71 -6.85 -2.77
CA THR A 61 11.75 -8.30 -2.99
C THR A 61 10.62 -8.80 -3.87
N GLY A 62 9.59 -7.98 -4.10
CA GLY A 62 8.38 -8.40 -4.80
C GLY A 62 7.45 -9.30 -3.97
N ASN A 63 7.86 -9.75 -2.78
CA ASN A 63 7.05 -10.63 -1.94
C ASN A 63 5.75 -9.96 -1.52
N LEU A 64 4.67 -10.73 -1.48
CA LEU A 64 3.38 -10.29 -0.96
C LEU A 64 3.23 -10.70 0.50
N ILE A 65 2.56 -9.85 1.27
CA ILE A 65 2.03 -10.19 2.59
C ILE A 65 0.62 -10.72 2.41
N ASP A 66 0.24 -11.76 3.15
CA ASP A 66 -1.12 -12.28 3.16
C ASP A 66 -2.07 -11.27 3.86
N ILE A 67 -2.47 -10.25 3.10
CA ILE A 67 -3.32 -9.16 3.57
C ILE A 67 -4.68 -9.68 4.08
N LYS A 68 -5.18 -10.78 3.51
CA LYS A 68 -6.44 -11.39 3.96
C LYS A 68 -6.31 -11.94 5.38
N ALA A 69 -5.27 -12.71 5.65
CA ALA A 69 -5.03 -13.24 6.98
C ALA A 69 -4.71 -12.12 7.99
N VAL A 70 -3.88 -11.13 7.62
CA VAL A 70 -3.57 -9.98 8.50
C VAL A 70 -4.81 -9.13 8.76
N GLY A 71 -5.67 -8.93 7.76
CA GLY A 71 -6.94 -8.22 7.91
C GLY A 71 -7.91 -8.91 8.87
N GLN A 72 -7.98 -10.25 8.83
CA GLN A 72 -8.76 -11.04 9.79
C GLN A 72 -8.20 -10.91 11.21
N ILE A 73 -6.87 -10.95 11.37
CA ILE A 73 -6.19 -10.74 12.66
C ILE A 73 -6.50 -9.34 13.20
N ALA A 74 -6.36 -8.31 12.38
CA ALA A 74 -6.67 -6.94 12.77
C ALA A 74 -8.14 -6.78 13.20
N HIS A 75 -9.06 -7.36 12.41
CA HIS A 75 -10.48 -7.31 12.69
C HIS A 75 -10.86 -8.00 14.01
N SER A 76 -10.34 -9.20 14.26
CA SER A 76 -10.64 -9.96 15.49
C SER A 76 -10.11 -9.30 16.77
N HIS A 77 -9.14 -8.39 16.64
CA HIS A 77 -8.56 -7.63 17.76
C HIS A 77 -8.99 -6.15 17.78
N ASN A 78 -9.97 -5.76 16.95
CA ASN A 78 -10.45 -4.37 16.82
C ASN A 78 -9.32 -3.36 16.54
N LEU A 79 -8.36 -3.74 15.69
CA LEU A 79 -7.24 -2.90 15.29
C LEU A 79 -7.53 -2.16 13.99
N LEU A 80 -7.06 -0.93 13.88
CA LEU A 80 -7.04 -0.22 12.60
C LEU A 80 -6.09 -0.94 11.64
N PHE A 81 -6.55 -1.25 10.42
CA PHE A 81 -5.75 -1.91 9.40
C PHE A 81 -5.53 -0.98 8.22
N ILE A 82 -4.27 -0.62 8.00
CA ILE A 82 -3.81 0.31 6.96
C ILE A 82 -2.90 -0.45 6.01
N VAL A 83 -3.18 -0.36 4.72
CA VAL A 83 -2.44 -1.09 3.68
C VAL A 83 -1.85 -0.10 2.66
N ASP A 84 -0.56 -0.22 2.42
CA ASP A 84 0.10 0.41 1.27
C ASP A 84 0.05 -0.54 0.07
N ALA A 85 -0.80 -0.20 -0.89
CA ALA A 85 -0.99 -0.94 -2.13
C ALA A 85 -0.21 -0.36 -3.32
N SER A 86 0.80 0.48 -3.07
CA SER A 86 1.54 1.18 -4.14
C SER A 86 2.20 0.25 -5.15
N GLN A 87 2.50 -1.00 -4.79
CA GLN A 87 3.08 -2.00 -5.69
C GLN A 87 2.05 -2.97 -6.26
N THR A 88 0.82 -2.99 -5.73
CA THR A 88 -0.17 -4.02 -6.05
C THR A 88 -1.42 -3.48 -6.73
N ALA A 89 -1.78 -2.21 -6.49
CA ALA A 89 -2.89 -1.57 -7.18
C ALA A 89 -2.60 -1.53 -8.70
N GLY A 90 -3.51 -2.12 -9.48
CA GLY A 90 -3.39 -2.25 -10.94
C GLY A 90 -2.94 -3.63 -11.44
N ILE A 91 -2.34 -4.48 -10.58
CA ILE A 91 -1.91 -5.84 -10.95
C ILE A 91 -2.46 -6.95 -10.05
N ILE A 92 -2.98 -6.59 -8.88
CA ILE A 92 -3.63 -7.54 -7.97
C ILE A 92 -5.03 -6.99 -7.68
N PRO A 93 -6.09 -7.80 -7.82
CA PRO A 93 -7.43 -7.40 -7.39
C PRO A 93 -7.45 -7.13 -5.88
N ILE A 94 -8.02 -5.98 -5.50
CA ILE A 94 -8.11 -5.56 -4.10
C ILE A 94 -9.56 -5.26 -3.79
N ASP A 95 -10.19 -6.10 -2.97
CA ASP A 95 -11.49 -5.82 -2.36
C ASP A 95 -11.28 -5.40 -0.91
N VAL A 96 -11.48 -4.13 -0.63
CA VAL A 96 -11.23 -3.56 0.71
C VAL A 96 -12.18 -4.13 1.77
N GLN A 97 -13.36 -4.62 1.38
CA GLN A 97 -14.34 -5.21 2.30
C GLN A 97 -13.95 -6.64 2.66
N ASP A 98 -13.64 -7.47 1.66
CA ASP A 98 -13.19 -8.86 1.86
C ASP A 98 -11.88 -8.89 2.66
N LEU A 99 -10.93 -8.01 2.35
CA LEU A 99 -9.63 -7.90 3.01
C LEU A 99 -9.68 -7.15 4.36
N LYS A 100 -10.86 -6.68 4.79
CA LYS A 100 -11.06 -5.94 6.06
C LYS A 100 -10.18 -4.69 6.20
N ILE A 101 -9.86 -4.04 5.09
CA ILE A 101 -8.99 -2.86 5.07
C ILE A 101 -9.79 -1.64 5.55
N HIS A 102 -9.22 -0.88 6.48
CA HIS A 102 -9.80 0.37 6.96
C HIS A 102 -9.30 1.57 6.17
N VAL A 103 -8.00 1.56 5.81
CA VAL A 103 -7.38 2.59 4.99
C VAL A 103 -6.48 1.92 3.96
N LEU A 104 -6.67 2.26 2.69
CA LEU A 104 -5.82 1.81 1.58
C LEU A 104 -5.16 3.02 0.94
N CYS A 105 -3.83 2.99 0.85
CA CYS A 105 -3.06 4.01 0.15
C CYS A 105 -2.49 3.42 -1.15
N PHE A 106 -2.49 4.20 -2.23
CA PHE A 106 -1.92 3.77 -3.51
C PHE A 106 -1.39 4.94 -4.32
N THR A 107 -0.46 4.67 -5.21
CA THR A 107 0.10 5.65 -6.17
C THR A 107 -0.37 5.35 -7.58
N GLY A 108 -0.65 6.39 -8.35
CA GLY A 108 -1.17 6.24 -9.71
C GLY A 108 -0.10 5.94 -10.78
N HIS A 109 1.17 6.27 -10.51
CA HIS A 109 2.24 6.23 -11.52
C HIS A 109 3.03 4.91 -11.60
N LYS A 110 2.60 3.88 -10.87
CA LYS A 110 3.17 2.52 -10.94
C LYS A 110 2.26 1.62 -11.77
N SER A 111 1.85 0.48 -11.22
CA SER A 111 1.04 -0.50 -11.95
C SER A 111 -0.38 -0.01 -12.31
N LEU A 112 -0.82 1.13 -11.80
CA LEU A 112 -2.00 1.82 -12.31
C LEU A 112 -1.75 2.57 -13.63
N LEU A 113 -0.50 2.63 -14.12
CA LEU A 113 -0.09 3.23 -15.42
C LEU A 113 -0.46 4.70 -15.59
N GLY A 114 -0.82 5.40 -14.53
CA GLY A 114 -1.18 6.81 -14.55
C GLY A 114 0.03 7.75 -14.46
N PRO A 115 -0.19 9.06 -14.59
CA PRO A 115 0.86 10.07 -14.50
C PRO A 115 1.45 10.18 -13.08
N GLN A 116 2.70 10.65 -13.00
CA GLN A 116 3.31 11.05 -11.74
C GLN A 116 2.48 12.13 -11.03
N GLY A 117 2.55 12.17 -9.70
CA GLY A 117 1.77 13.11 -8.89
C GLY A 117 0.29 12.76 -8.78
N THR A 118 -0.08 11.52 -9.12
CA THR A 118 -1.40 10.96 -8.89
C THR A 118 -1.35 9.80 -7.88
N GLY A 119 -2.47 9.55 -7.25
CA GLY A 119 -2.65 8.49 -6.28
C GLY A 119 -3.95 8.70 -5.51
N GLY A 120 -4.18 7.89 -4.51
CA GLY A 120 -5.40 8.03 -3.72
C GLY A 120 -5.29 7.34 -2.37
N ILE A 121 -6.27 7.67 -1.55
CA ILE A 121 -6.52 7.04 -0.27
C ILE A 121 -7.99 6.63 -0.19
N TYR A 122 -8.22 5.36 0.09
CA TYR A 122 -9.54 4.89 0.52
C TYR A 122 -9.60 4.95 2.05
N VAL A 123 -10.69 5.46 2.58
CA VAL A 123 -10.97 5.49 4.01
C VAL A 123 -12.35 4.89 4.24
N LYS A 124 -12.40 3.83 5.04
CA LYS A 124 -13.65 3.17 5.41
C LYS A 124 -14.56 4.15 6.16
N GLN A 125 -15.85 4.13 5.85
CA GLN A 125 -16.84 4.94 6.54
C GLN A 125 -16.75 4.74 8.06
N GLY A 126 -16.81 5.84 8.81
CA GLY A 126 -16.69 5.85 10.27
C GLY A 126 -15.24 5.97 10.78
N ILE A 127 -14.23 5.87 9.91
CA ILE A 127 -12.84 6.19 10.28
C ILE A 127 -12.61 7.70 10.13
N ASN A 128 -12.17 8.33 11.20
CA ASN A 128 -11.89 9.76 11.22
C ASN A 128 -10.38 9.98 11.07
N ILE A 129 -9.99 10.73 10.02
CA ILE A 129 -8.60 11.10 9.76
C ILE A 129 -8.47 12.62 9.86
N ARG A 130 -7.55 13.08 10.71
CA ARG A 130 -7.24 14.50 10.80
C ARG A 130 -6.44 14.94 9.57
N PRO A 131 -6.86 16.00 8.87
CA PRO A 131 -6.11 16.57 7.76
C PRO A 131 -4.66 16.91 8.13
N LEU A 132 -3.71 16.52 7.31
CA LEU A 132 -2.30 16.92 7.44
C LEU A 132 -2.08 18.34 6.88
N LYS A 133 -2.82 18.69 5.81
CA LYS A 133 -2.75 19.99 5.14
C LYS A 133 -4.13 20.62 5.14
N THR A 134 -4.18 21.92 5.27
CA THR A 134 -5.38 22.75 5.14
C THR A 134 -5.10 23.88 4.16
N GLY A 135 -6.11 24.37 3.46
CA GLY A 135 -5.97 25.45 2.48
C GLY A 135 -7.24 25.67 1.69
N GLY A 136 -7.10 26.20 0.48
CA GLY A 136 -8.23 26.39 -0.43
C GLY A 136 -8.89 25.05 -0.76
N SER A 137 -10.21 25.01 -0.72
CA SER A 137 -11.00 23.80 -0.97
C SER A 137 -11.95 23.94 -2.18
N GLY A 138 -12.04 25.15 -2.75
CA GLY A 138 -13.01 25.46 -3.80
C GLY A 138 -14.46 25.57 -3.32
N ILE A 139 -14.73 25.26 -2.05
CA ILE A 139 -16.06 25.36 -1.41
C ILE A 139 -15.95 26.04 -0.05
N GLN A 140 -17.05 26.55 0.49
CA GLN A 140 -17.13 27.17 1.82
C GLN A 140 -16.09 28.30 2.01
N THR A 141 -15.95 29.18 1.01
CA THR A 141 -14.88 30.19 0.91
C THR A 141 -14.79 31.14 2.12
N TYR A 142 -15.91 31.42 2.80
CA TYR A 142 -15.96 32.33 3.96
C TYR A 142 -15.77 31.62 5.30
N GLU A 143 -15.72 30.28 5.31
CA GLU A 143 -15.50 29.52 6.54
C GLU A 143 -14.05 29.62 7.00
N LYS A 144 -13.82 29.85 8.29
CA LYS A 144 -12.49 29.94 8.88
C LYS A 144 -11.81 28.59 9.01
N LYS A 145 -12.57 27.50 9.03
CA LYS A 145 -12.06 26.13 9.18
C LYS A 145 -12.11 25.41 7.84
N HIS A 146 -11.13 24.54 7.63
CA HIS A 146 -11.13 23.64 6.48
C HIS A 146 -12.35 22.71 6.55
N PRO A 147 -13.04 22.45 5.42
CA PRO A 147 -14.23 21.59 5.40
C PRO A 147 -13.94 20.21 6.00
N PRO A 148 -14.75 19.71 6.95
CA PRO A 148 -14.53 18.41 7.59
C PRO A 148 -15.06 17.22 6.78
N GLN A 149 -15.80 17.47 5.70
CA GLN A 149 -16.45 16.42 4.91
C GLN A 149 -15.47 15.78 3.95
N MET A 150 -15.48 14.44 3.90
CA MET A 150 -14.75 13.70 2.87
C MET A 150 -15.41 13.85 1.49
N PRO A 151 -14.68 13.90 0.39
CA PRO A 151 -13.21 13.79 0.29
C PRO A 151 -12.45 15.08 0.57
N THR A 152 -13.12 16.24 0.58
CA THR A 152 -12.54 17.57 0.67
C THR A 152 -11.67 17.76 1.91
N ALA A 153 -12.02 17.09 3.01
CA ALA A 153 -11.24 17.15 4.26
C ALA A 153 -9.76 16.79 4.10
N LEU A 154 -9.43 15.89 3.16
CA LEU A 154 -8.05 15.45 2.90
C LEU A 154 -7.42 16.10 1.67
N GLU A 155 -8.14 17.01 1.01
CA GLU A 155 -7.71 17.64 -0.23
C GLU A 155 -7.61 19.16 -0.03
N ALA A 156 -6.38 19.68 -0.09
CA ALA A 156 -6.11 21.10 0.05
C ALA A 156 -5.38 21.63 -1.20
N GLY A 157 -5.88 22.74 -1.74
CA GLY A 157 -5.37 23.38 -2.94
C GLY A 157 -6.09 22.92 -4.21
N THR A 158 -5.68 23.51 -5.35
CA THR A 158 -6.23 23.14 -6.66
C THR A 158 -5.82 21.72 -7.03
N GLN A 159 -6.81 20.89 -7.35
CA GLN A 159 -6.63 19.50 -7.75
C GLN A 159 -5.78 19.40 -9.05
N ASN A 160 -4.97 18.34 -9.15
CA ASN A 160 -4.25 17.99 -10.38
C ASN A 160 -5.21 17.38 -11.41
N GLY A 161 -6.09 18.21 -11.99
CA GLY A 161 -7.12 17.75 -12.93
C GLY A 161 -6.56 17.01 -14.16
N HIS A 162 -5.43 17.47 -14.71
CA HIS A 162 -4.77 16.80 -15.83
C HIS A 162 -4.25 15.42 -15.45
N GLY A 163 -3.59 15.30 -14.30
CA GLY A 163 -3.12 14.02 -13.80
C GLY A 163 -4.27 13.05 -13.48
N ILE A 164 -5.35 13.56 -12.89
CA ILE A 164 -6.54 12.75 -12.57
C ILE A 164 -7.20 12.24 -13.86
N ALA A 165 -7.32 13.07 -14.89
CA ALA A 165 -7.84 12.66 -16.20
C ALA A 165 -6.95 11.58 -16.85
N GLY A 166 -5.62 11.73 -16.76
CA GLY A 166 -4.67 10.72 -17.23
C GLY A 166 -4.77 9.40 -16.43
N LEU A 167 -4.94 9.48 -15.12
CA LEU A 167 -5.15 8.29 -14.29
C LEU A 167 -6.49 7.59 -14.64
N HIS A 168 -7.54 8.35 -14.90
CA HIS A 168 -8.81 7.79 -15.36
C HIS A 168 -8.65 7.00 -16.66
N ALA A 169 -7.97 7.58 -17.67
CA ALA A 169 -7.69 6.89 -18.93
C ALA A 169 -6.86 5.61 -18.73
N ALA A 170 -5.87 5.65 -17.84
CA ALA A 170 -5.06 4.49 -17.51
C ALA A 170 -5.89 3.38 -16.83
N ILE A 171 -6.77 3.74 -15.89
CA ILE A 171 -7.67 2.77 -15.23
C ILE A 171 -8.64 2.15 -16.25
N THR A 172 -9.18 2.93 -17.18
CA THR A 172 -10.03 2.41 -18.28
C THR A 172 -9.26 1.38 -19.10
N TYR A 173 -8.03 1.71 -19.51
CA TYR A 173 -7.17 0.76 -20.23
C TYR A 173 -6.92 -0.54 -19.44
N LEU A 174 -6.65 -0.43 -18.13
CA LEU A 174 -6.47 -1.59 -17.26
C LEU A 174 -7.74 -2.47 -17.17
N GLN A 175 -8.92 -1.84 -17.12
CA GLN A 175 -10.20 -2.55 -17.10
C GLN A 175 -10.48 -3.26 -18.44
N ASP A 176 -10.23 -2.60 -19.56
CA ASP A 176 -10.45 -3.15 -20.89
C ASP A 176 -9.47 -4.29 -21.22
N THR A 177 -8.20 -4.15 -20.82
CA THR A 177 -7.16 -5.17 -21.03
C THR A 177 -7.30 -6.34 -20.05
N GLY A 178 -7.80 -6.06 -18.86
CA GLY A 178 -7.90 -7.00 -17.74
C GLY A 178 -6.63 -7.07 -16.91
N ILE A 179 -6.75 -6.77 -15.63
CA ILE A 179 -5.64 -6.79 -14.65
C ILE A 179 -4.91 -8.14 -14.64
N HIS A 180 -5.66 -9.23 -14.78
CA HIS A 180 -5.08 -10.58 -14.83
C HIS A 180 -4.13 -10.77 -16.02
N ASN A 181 -4.50 -10.31 -17.21
CA ASN A 181 -3.68 -10.41 -18.41
C ASN A 181 -2.38 -9.60 -18.28
N ILE A 182 -2.48 -8.38 -17.75
CA ILE A 182 -1.32 -7.53 -17.49
C ILE A 182 -0.37 -8.21 -16.49
N ARG A 183 -0.91 -8.68 -15.36
CA ARG A 183 -0.13 -9.40 -14.36
C ARG A 183 0.59 -10.63 -14.94
N GLN A 184 -0.10 -11.44 -15.74
CA GLN A 184 0.52 -12.61 -16.37
C GLN A 184 1.68 -12.24 -17.29
N GLN A 185 1.52 -11.19 -18.10
CA GLN A 185 2.58 -10.71 -18.98
C GLN A 185 3.79 -10.19 -18.18
N GLU A 186 3.56 -9.41 -17.14
CA GLU A 186 4.62 -8.90 -16.27
C GLU A 186 5.36 -10.03 -15.54
N LEU A 187 4.64 -11.02 -14.99
CA LEU A 187 5.24 -12.18 -14.36
C LEU A 187 6.07 -13.02 -15.36
N LYS A 188 5.61 -13.16 -16.60
CA LYS A 188 6.36 -13.83 -17.66
C LYS A 188 7.68 -13.12 -17.96
N LEU A 189 7.65 -11.80 -18.08
CA LEU A 189 8.86 -10.99 -18.30
C LEU A 189 9.81 -11.06 -17.11
N MET A 190 9.29 -10.95 -15.90
CA MET A 190 10.04 -11.09 -14.66
C MET A 190 10.76 -12.45 -14.59
N ARG A 191 10.04 -13.55 -14.84
CA ARG A 191 10.64 -14.91 -14.85
C ARG A 191 11.73 -15.02 -15.90
N ARG A 192 11.51 -14.49 -17.11
CA ARG A 192 12.52 -14.53 -18.18
C ARG A 192 13.78 -13.77 -17.76
N PHE A 193 13.63 -12.60 -17.16
CA PHE A 193 14.76 -11.82 -16.65
C PHE A 193 15.48 -12.58 -15.52
N HIS A 194 14.74 -13.04 -14.52
CA HIS A 194 15.28 -13.82 -13.40
C HIS A 194 16.08 -15.04 -13.88
N GLN A 195 15.53 -15.83 -14.82
CA GLN A 195 16.23 -16.99 -15.38
C GLN A 195 17.52 -16.61 -16.11
N GLY A 196 17.53 -15.44 -16.77
CA GLY A 196 18.72 -14.97 -17.49
C GLY A 196 19.86 -14.51 -16.59
N ILE A 197 19.55 -14.07 -15.34
CA ILE A 197 20.56 -13.49 -14.46
C ILE A 197 20.93 -14.37 -13.25
N LYS A 198 20.13 -15.36 -12.89
CA LYS A 198 20.28 -16.12 -11.63
C LYS A 198 21.61 -16.86 -11.49
N ASP A 199 22.21 -17.25 -12.62
CA ASP A 199 23.44 -18.03 -12.67
C ASP A 199 24.67 -17.18 -13.04
N ILE A 200 24.51 -15.85 -13.13
CA ILE A 200 25.64 -14.96 -13.43
C ILE A 200 26.49 -14.79 -12.15
N PRO A 201 27.80 -15.08 -12.21
CA PRO A 201 28.69 -14.92 -11.06
C PRO A 201 28.68 -13.48 -10.52
N GLY A 202 28.63 -13.34 -9.20
CA GLY A 202 28.62 -12.05 -8.51
C GLY A 202 27.24 -11.39 -8.38
N ILE A 203 26.20 -11.93 -8.98
CA ILE A 203 24.82 -11.47 -8.77
C ILE A 203 24.20 -12.21 -7.58
N LYS A 204 23.61 -11.45 -6.65
CA LYS A 204 22.82 -11.97 -5.54
C LYS A 204 21.38 -11.50 -5.69
N LEU A 205 20.46 -12.43 -5.78
CA LEU A 205 19.04 -12.15 -5.89
C LEU A 205 18.37 -12.20 -4.51
N TYR A 206 17.40 -11.31 -4.30
CA TYR A 206 16.63 -11.22 -3.08
C TYR A 206 15.15 -11.39 -3.38
N GLY A 207 14.43 -12.09 -2.52
CA GLY A 207 13.01 -12.38 -2.66
C GLY A 207 12.73 -13.87 -2.87
N ASP A 208 11.45 -14.22 -2.85
CA ASP A 208 11.00 -15.58 -3.09
C ASP A 208 10.55 -15.74 -4.55
N TYR A 209 11.37 -16.36 -5.38
CA TYR A 209 11.09 -16.62 -6.79
C TYR A 209 10.45 -17.98 -7.02
N ASP A 210 10.24 -18.78 -5.98
CA ASP A 210 9.63 -20.12 -6.08
C ASP A 210 8.09 -20.05 -6.09
N THR A 211 7.52 -18.85 -6.05
CA THR A 211 6.07 -18.61 -6.06
C THR A 211 5.66 -17.55 -7.08
N ASP A 212 4.45 -17.72 -7.61
CA ASP A 212 3.78 -16.68 -8.43
C ASP A 212 2.98 -15.69 -7.58
N ASN A 213 2.86 -15.95 -6.28
CA ASN A 213 2.20 -15.03 -5.35
C ASN A 213 3.17 -13.92 -4.92
N ARG A 214 3.56 -13.11 -5.91
CA ARG A 214 4.48 -11.99 -5.76
C ARG A 214 4.17 -10.86 -6.75
N CYS A 215 4.72 -9.67 -6.51
CA CYS A 215 4.80 -8.62 -7.51
C CYS A 215 5.88 -8.97 -8.55
N PRO A 216 5.73 -8.55 -9.81
CA PRO A 216 6.68 -8.82 -10.90
C PRO A 216 7.94 -7.94 -10.81
N ILE A 217 8.64 -8.02 -9.68
CA ILE A 217 9.84 -7.23 -9.34
C ILE A 217 11.04 -8.17 -9.28
N VAL A 218 12.16 -7.73 -9.87
CA VAL A 218 13.47 -8.42 -9.83
C VAL A 218 14.52 -7.42 -9.35
#